data_662308c233ff92322857047c4dcfaeaa
#
_entry.id   662308c233ff92322857047c4dcfaeaa
#
_cell.length_a   1.000
_cell.length_b   1.000
_cell.length_c   1.000
_cell.angle_alpha   90.00
_cell.angle_beta   90.00
_cell.angle_gamma   90.00
#
_symmetry.space_group_name_H-M   'P 1'
#
loop_
_entity.id
_entity.type
_entity.pdbx_description
1 polymer ?
#
loop_
_entity_poly.entity_id
_entity_poly.type
_entity_poly.pdbx_seq_one_letter_code
_entity_poly.pdbx_strand_id
1 'polypeptide(L)'
;MIVKGLFVGQVENEQKATAKQCTIKTAKHVWNKQLNLKLNTTFKAGLLLFGALVISRLLPLPANSEPLLGLAVLTPYLTKNNLAFLFPLAVMFVSDIFIGFHNSMLMTYSALALAPFISRALQSKYTSLLSSWLVWHILANAGQYYPPFSIEALVFDVRLLVSGLGVVVLYDIVQKLLSFNFQYNK
;
A
#
# COMPACT_ATOMS: atom_id res chain seq x y z
N MET A 1 -29.55 -28.40 58.32
CA MET A 1 -29.99 -27.32 57.45
C MET A 1 -28.85 -26.66 56.63
N ILE A 2 -27.60 -26.92 56.93
CA ILE A 2 -26.37 -26.28 56.32
C ILE A 2 -25.97 -26.93 55.00
N VAL A 3 -26.26 -28.19 54.73
CA VAL A 3 -25.78 -28.93 53.52
C VAL A 3 -26.50 -28.53 52.24
N LYS A 4 -27.77 -28.07 52.31
CA LYS A 4 -28.53 -27.63 51.13
C LYS A 4 -28.02 -26.30 50.53
N GLY A 5 -27.47 -25.38 51.34
CA GLY A 5 -26.97 -24.12 50.86
C GLY A 5 -25.65 -24.22 50.06
N LEU A 6 -24.79 -25.19 50.41
CA LEU A 6 -23.52 -25.44 49.73
C LEU A 6 -23.72 -26.01 48.31
N PHE A 7 -24.72 -26.88 48.14
CA PHE A 7 -25.00 -27.50 46.85
C PHE A 7 -25.61 -26.53 45.82
N VAL A 8 -26.46 -25.61 46.27
CA VAL A 8 -27.09 -24.62 45.41
C VAL A 8 -26.06 -23.59 44.91
N GLY A 9 -25.10 -23.17 45.74
CA GLY A 9 -24.03 -22.24 45.35
C GLY A 9 -23.04 -22.81 44.34
N GLN A 10 -22.76 -24.13 44.39
CA GLN A 10 -21.91 -24.80 43.43
C GLN A 10 -22.55 -24.87 42.04
N VAL A 11 -23.81 -25.27 41.97
CA VAL A 11 -24.56 -25.35 40.69
C VAL A 11 -24.69 -24.00 40.02
N GLU A 12 -24.93 -22.94 40.79
CA GLU A 12 -25.05 -21.57 40.26
C GLU A 12 -23.69 -21.04 39.72
N ASN A 13 -22.59 -21.39 40.36
CA ASN A 13 -21.25 -21.02 39.89
C ASN A 13 -20.83 -21.79 38.63
N GLU A 14 -21.20 -23.08 38.51
CA GLU A 14 -20.96 -23.86 37.29
C GLU A 14 -21.80 -23.33 36.11
N GLN A 15 -23.06 -22.97 36.36
CA GLN A 15 -23.91 -22.37 35.32
C GLN A 15 -23.37 -21.00 34.83
N LYS A 16 -22.89 -20.17 35.74
CA LYS A 16 -22.25 -18.88 35.39
C LYS A 16 -20.95 -19.05 34.60
N ALA A 17 -20.13 -20.06 34.98
CA ALA A 17 -18.89 -20.38 34.28
C ALA A 17 -19.14 -20.94 32.87
N THR A 18 -20.14 -21.82 32.69
CA THR A 18 -20.52 -22.35 31.37
C THR A 18 -21.14 -21.31 30.46
N ALA A 19 -21.98 -20.40 30.98
CA ALA A 19 -22.52 -19.27 30.23
C ALA A 19 -21.44 -18.31 29.76
N LYS A 20 -20.47 -17.98 30.63
CA LYS A 20 -19.33 -17.12 30.31
C LYS A 20 -18.43 -17.75 29.23
N GLN A 21 -18.22 -19.07 29.30
CA GLN A 21 -17.40 -19.81 28.34
C GLN A 21 -18.09 -19.91 26.96
N CYS A 22 -19.42 -20.06 26.93
CA CYS A 22 -20.21 -20.04 25.71
C CYS A 22 -20.15 -18.67 25.02
N THR A 23 -20.30 -17.56 25.79
CA THR A 23 -20.23 -16.20 25.28
C THR A 23 -18.86 -15.89 24.67
N ILE A 24 -17.76 -16.34 25.32
CA ILE A 24 -16.39 -16.16 24.82
C ILE A 24 -16.16 -16.93 23.52
N LYS A 25 -16.65 -18.18 23.42
CA LYS A 25 -16.54 -18.98 22.19
C LYS A 25 -17.29 -18.34 21.01
N THR A 26 -18.49 -17.84 21.25
CA THR A 26 -19.31 -17.19 20.22
C THR A 26 -18.66 -15.88 19.76
N ALA A 27 -18.18 -15.04 20.68
CA ALA A 27 -17.48 -13.81 20.35
C ALA A 27 -16.20 -14.08 19.53
N LYS A 28 -15.42 -15.11 19.89
CA LYS A 28 -14.21 -15.50 19.17
C LYS A 28 -14.52 -16.01 17.77
N HIS A 29 -15.62 -16.73 17.58
CA HIS A 29 -16.06 -17.21 16.27
C HIS A 29 -16.50 -16.06 15.34
N VAL A 30 -17.29 -15.13 15.85
CA VAL A 30 -17.73 -13.93 15.11
C VAL A 30 -16.54 -13.06 14.74
N TRP A 31 -15.60 -12.85 15.67
CA TRP A 31 -14.38 -12.10 15.43
C TRP A 31 -13.52 -12.72 14.31
N ASN A 32 -13.29 -14.04 14.36
CA ASN A 32 -12.52 -14.73 13.34
C ASN A 32 -13.20 -14.68 11.96
N LYS A 33 -14.53 -14.78 11.92
CA LYS A 33 -15.29 -14.65 10.66
C LYS A 33 -15.19 -13.25 10.06
N GLN A 34 -15.28 -12.20 10.89
CA GLN A 34 -15.10 -10.80 10.43
C GLN A 34 -13.67 -10.54 9.96
N LEU A 35 -12.67 -11.09 10.67
CA LEU A 35 -11.26 -10.95 10.29
C LEU A 35 -10.98 -11.59 8.92
N ASN A 36 -11.50 -12.81 8.70
CA ASN A 36 -11.36 -13.51 7.43
C ASN A 36 -12.06 -12.79 6.27
N LEU A 37 -13.23 -12.19 6.51
CA LEU A 37 -13.92 -11.39 5.50
C LEU A 37 -13.13 -10.13 5.13
N LYS A 38 -12.58 -9.41 6.11
CA LYS A 38 -11.72 -8.24 5.86
C LYS A 38 -10.46 -8.60 5.09
N LEU A 39 -9.75 -9.66 5.50
CA LEU A 39 -8.56 -10.14 4.82
C LEU A 39 -8.84 -10.51 3.36
N ASN A 40 -9.94 -11.21 3.09
CA ASN A 40 -10.33 -11.59 1.73
C ASN A 40 -10.64 -10.36 0.86
N THR A 41 -11.35 -9.37 1.39
CA THR A 41 -11.68 -8.13 0.67
C THR A 41 -10.43 -7.29 0.39
N THR A 42 -9.53 -7.14 1.37
CA THR A 42 -8.28 -6.41 1.21
C THR A 42 -7.36 -7.08 0.19
N PHE A 43 -7.28 -8.41 0.21
CA PHE A 43 -6.49 -9.19 -0.75
C PHE A 43 -7.01 -9.01 -2.18
N LYS A 44 -8.34 -9.11 -2.38
CA LYS A 44 -8.97 -8.89 -3.68
C LYS A 44 -8.74 -7.47 -4.20
N ALA A 45 -8.90 -6.46 -3.34
CA ALA A 45 -8.62 -5.07 -3.70
C ALA A 45 -7.16 -4.85 -4.08
N GLY A 46 -6.22 -5.46 -3.33
CA GLY A 46 -4.79 -5.43 -3.65
C GLY A 46 -4.47 -6.08 -5.00
N LEU A 47 -5.09 -7.22 -5.30
CA LEU A 47 -4.90 -7.92 -6.57
C LEU A 47 -5.48 -7.12 -7.75
N LEU A 48 -6.64 -6.50 -7.59
CA LEU A 48 -7.23 -5.62 -8.61
C LEU A 48 -6.36 -4.39 -8.85
N LEU A 49 -5.85 -3.76 -7.80
CA LEU A 49 -4.93 -2.64 -7.92
C LEU A 49 -3.63 -3.05 -8.64
N PHE A 50 -3.08 -4.21 -8.29
CA PHE A 50 -1.90 -4.77 -8.94
C PHE A 50 -2.14 -4.96 -10.44
N GLY A 51 -3.22 -5.63 -10.82
CA GLY A 51 -3.59 -5.85 -12.22
C GLY A 51 -3.81 -4.54 -12.97
N ALA A 52 -4.52 -3.57 -12.38
CA ALA A 52 -4.75 -2.26 -12.99
C ALA A 52 -3.43 -1.50 -13.24
N LEU A 53 -2.48 -1.57 -12.32
CA LEU A 53 -1.16 -0.95 -12.47
C LEU A 53 -0.31 -1.64 -13.53
N VAL A 54 -0.33 -2.98 -13.60
CA VAL A 54 0.36 -3.72 -14.67
C VAL A 54 -0.25 -3.35 -16.03
N ILE A 55 -1.57 -3.35 -16.14
CA ILE A 55 -2.26 -2.98 -17.38
C ILE A 55 -1.95 -1.53 -17.78
N SER A 56 -1.91 -0.59 -16.82
CA SER A 56 -1.58 0.81 -17.11
C SER A 56 -0.19 0.98 -17.73
N ARG A 57 0.77 0.11 -17.38
CA ARG A 57 2.10 0.10 -17.99
C ARG A 57 2.14 -0.52 -19.38
N LEU A 58 1.21 -1.42 -19.69
CA LEU A 58 1.10 -2.05 -21.01
C LEU A 58 0.34 -1.20 -22.03
N LEU A 59 -0.36 -0.16 -21.56
CA LEU A 59 -1.04 0.78 -22.45
C LEU A 59 -0.02 1.66 -23.19
N PRO A 60 -0.30 2.08 -24.42
CA PRO A 60 0.58 2.96 -25.20
C PRO A 60 0.52 4.41 -24.69
N LEU A 61 0.82 4.61 -23.41
CA LEU A 61 0.94 5.91 -22.79
C LEU A 61 2.32 6.52 -23.09
N PRO A 62 2.44 7.86 -23.03
CA PRO A 62 3.75 8.50 -23.14
C PRO A 62 4.71 7.92 -22.08
N ALA A 63 5.97 7.71 -22.47
CA ALA A 63 6.97 7.18 -21.56
C ALA A 63 7.04 7.99 -20.25
N ASN A 64 7.28 7.30 -19.12
CA ASN A 64 7.32 7.86 -17.77
C ASN A 64 6.00 8.53 -17.28
N SER A 65 4.85 8.19 -17.89
CA SER A 65 3.52 8.62 -17.38
C SER A 65 2.94 7.69 -16.32
N GLU A 66 3.77 6.88 -15.67
CA GLU A 66 3.37 5.80 -14.79
C GLU A 66 3.19 6.28 -13.34
N PRO A 67 2.16 5.79 -12.63
CA PRO A 67 1.87 6.20 -11.26
C PRO A 67 2.75 5.53 -10.20
N LEU A 68 3.71 4.66 -10.60
CA LEU A 68 4.46 3.78 -9.69
C LEU A 68 5.31 4.53 -8.68
N LEU A 69 5.95 5.63 -9.07
CA LEU A 69 6.76 6.42 -8.15
C LEU A 69 5.91 7.04 -7.04
N GLY A 70 4.75 7.60 -7.39
CA GLY A 70 3.79 8.12 -6.42
C GLY A 70 3.28 7.03 -5.46
N LEU A 71 2.99 5.83 -5.98
CA LEU A 71 2.58 4.70 -5.17
C LEU A 71 3.70 4.25 -4.22
N ALA A 72 4.96 4.18 -4.70
CA ALA A 72 6.11 3.83 -3.87
C ALA A 72 6.31 4.81 -2.71
N VAL A 73 6.17 6.11 -2.97
CA VAL A 73 6.20 7.16 -1.94
C VAL A 73 5.07 7.00 -0.93
N LEU A 74 3.87 6.60 -1.37
CA LEU A 74 2.71 6.42 -0.48
C LEU A 74 2.75 5.12 0.32
N THR A 75 3.57 4.14 -0.05
CA THR A 75 3.61 2.84 0.62
C THR A 75 3.73 2.92 2.15
N PRO A 76 4.60 3.75 2.76
CA PRO A 76 4.70 3.88 4.21
C PRO A 76 3.46 4.47 4.88
N TYR A 77 2.64 5.24 4.15
CA TYR A 77 1.37 5.80 4.64
C TYR A 77 0.21 4.81 4.54
N LEU A 78 0.30 3.87 3.60
CA LEU A 78 -0.73 2.85 3.38
C LEU A 78 -0.58 1.67 4.34
N THR A 79 0.65 1.32 4.71
CA THR A 79 0.92 0.14 5.55
C THR A 79 2.23 0.25 6.33
N LYS A 80 2.23 -0.39 7.50
CA LYS A 80 3.44 -0.56 8.33
C LYS A 80 4.25 -1.81 7.96
N ASN A 81 3.74 -2.64 7.06
CA ASN A 81 4.41 -3.87 6.64
C ASN A 81 5.57 -3.55 5.69
N ASN A 82 6.78 -3.95 6.06
CA ASN A 82 7.97 -3.75 5.24
C ASN A 82 7.92 -4.49 3.89
N LEU A 83 7.22 -5.64 3.82
CA LEU A 83 7.06 -6.39 2.57
C LEU A 83 6.24 -5.63 1.52
N ALA A 84 5.40 -4.70 1.94
CA ALA A 84 4.62 -3.89 1.00
C ALA A 84 5.49 -2.95 0.15
N PHE A 85 6.74 -2.70 0.53
CA PHE A 85 7.69 -1.95 -0.30
C PHE A 85 8.07 -2.70 -1.58
N LEU A 86 7.90 -4.01 -1.58
CA LEU A 86 8.10 -4.83 -2.78
C LEU A 86 6.95 -4.70 -3.78
N PHE A 87 5.79 -4.15 -3.38
CA PHE A 87 4.62 -4.08 -4.25
C PHE A 87 4.86 -3.26 -5.53
N PRO A 88 5.40 -2.03 -5.50
CA PRO A 88 5.73 -1.27 -6.71
C PRO A 88 6.76 -1.98 -7.59
N LEU A 89 7.77 -2.62 -6.96
CA LEU A 89 8.78 -3.39 -7.67
C LEU A 89 8.20 -4.64 -8.36
N ALA A 90 7.26 -5.33 -7.70
CA ALA A 90 6.59 -6.49 -8.27
C ALA A 90 5.72 -6.09 -9.48
N VAL A 91 5.01 -4.96 -9.40
CA VAL A 91 4.25 -4.42 -10.55
C VAL A 91 5.19 -4.15 -11.73
N MET A 92 6.32 -3.49 -11.47
CA MET A 92 7.33 -3.19 -12.48
C MET A 92 7.88 -4.47 -13.10
N PHE A 93 8.29 -5.42 -12.28
CA PHE A 93 8.84 -6.70 -12.74
C PHE A 93 7.87 -7.47 -13.62
N VAL A 94 6.62 -7.62 -13.20
CA VAL A 94 5.60 -8.35 -13.98
C VAL A 94 5.33 -7.66 -15.31
N SER A 95 5.24 -6.33 -15.35
CA SER A 95 5.04 -5.61 -16.62
C SER A 95 6.25 -5.71 -17.55
N ASP A 96 7.47 -5.71 -17.00
CA ASP A 96 8.70 -5.79 -17.81
C ASP A 96 8.91 -7.18 -18.44
N ILE A 97 8.28 -8.23 -17.92
CA ILE A 97 8.22 -9.54 -18.61
C ILE A 97 7.51 -9.41 -19.98
N PHE A 98 6.51 -8.54 -20.08
CA PHE A 98 5.74 -8.32 -21.33
C PHE A 98 6.35 -7.22 -22.20
N ILE A 99 6.91 -6.17 -21.60
CA ILE A 99 7.52 -5.03 -22.32
C ILE A 99 8.90 -5.42 -22.86
N GLY A 100 9.60 -6.27 -22.13
CA GLY A 100 10.99 -6.68 -22.40
C GLY A 100 11.98 -6.07 -21.42
N PHE A 101 13.07 -6.77 -21.23
CA PHE A 101 14.16 -6.36 -20.35
C PHE A 101 15.07 -5.35 -21.05
N HIS A 102 15.51 -4.33 -20.31
CA HIS A 102 16.31 -3.24 -20.83
C HIS A 102 17.54 -2.98 -19.94
N ASN A 103 18.60 -2.41 -20.51
CA ASN A 103 19.90 -2.27 -19.83
C ASN A 103 19.84 -1.37 -18.57
N SER A 104 18.89 -0.42 -18.50
CA SER A 104 18.73 0.49 -17.36
C SER A 104 17.88 -0.06 -16.22
N MET A 105 17.43 -1.33 -16.28
CA MET A 105 16.56 -1.92 -15.24
C MET A 105 17.12 -1.78 -13.84
N LEU A 106 18.41 -2.06 -13.65
CA LEU A 106 19.02 -1.98 -12.32
C LEU A 106 18.88 -0.58 -11.73
N MET A 107 19.06 0.46 -12.52
CA MET A 107 18.98 1.86 -12.08
C MET A 107 17.53 2.26 -11.77
N THR A 108 16.60 1.92 -12.65
CA THR A 108 15.17 2.25 -12.47
C THR A 108 14.57 1.50 -11.27
N TYR A 109 14.90 0.22 -11.08
CA TYR A 109 14.47 -0.56 -9.92
C TYR A 109 15.08 -0.03 -8.62
N SER A 110 16.36 0.35 -8.64
CA SER A 110 17.01 0.95 -7.47
C SER A 110 16.36 2.26 -7.08
N ALA A 111 16.06 3.14 -8.05
CA ALA A 111 15.38 4.40 -7.80
C ALA A 111 13.98 4.18 -7.20
N LEU A 112 13.21 3.24 -7.74
CA LEU A 112 11.88 2.90 -7.23
C LEU A 112 11.95 2.27 -5.83
N ALA A 113 12.94 1.42 -5.57
CA ALA A 113 13.15 0.80 -4.26
C ALA A 113 13.51 1.81 -3.17
N LEU A 114 14.24 2.87 -3.52
CA LEU A 114 14.64 3.93 -2.57
C LEU A 114 13.48 4.84 -2.16
N ALA A 115 12.48 5.03 -3.02
CA ALA A 115 11.37 5.97 -2.78
C ALA A 115 10.63 5.76 -1.45
N PRO A 116 10.26 4.53 -1.01
CA PRO A 116 9.63 4.31 0.29
C PRO A 116 10.54 4.65 1.49
N PHE A 117 11.86 4.46 1.37
CA PHE A 117 12.82 4.81 2.43
C PHE A 117 12.97 6.32 2.55
N ILE A 118 13.06 7.03 1.42
CA ILE A 118 13.05 8.51 1.38
C ILE A 118 11.76 9.04 2.04
N SER A 119 10.64 8.41 1.73
CA SER A 119 9.34 8.80 2.28
C SER A 119 9.26 8.59 3.79
N ARG A 120 9.85 7.52 4.32
CA ARG A 120 9.97 7.32 5.78
C ARG A 120 10.85 8.37 6.46
N ALA A 121 11.94 8.74 5.83
CA ALA A 121 12.89 9.70 6.38
C ALA A 121 12.31 11.13 6.43
N LEU A 122 11.65 11.55 5.34
CA LEU A 122 11.15 12.94 5.21
C LEU A 122 9.77 13.16 5.82
N GLN A 123 8.99 12.11 6.04
CA GLN A 123 7.65 12.15 6.67
C GLN A 123 6.62 13.09 6.00
N SER A 124 6.93 13.64 4.84
CA SER A 124 6.07 14.49 4.04
C SER A 124 5.92 13.92 2.63
N LYS A 125 4.70 13.64 2.20
CA LYS A 125 4.41 12.99 0.91
C LYS A 125 4.95 13.79 -0.28
N TYR A 126 4.76 15.10 -0.26
CA TYR A 126 5.15 15.97 -1.36
C TYR A 126 6.66 16.17 -1.46
N THR A 127 7.34 16.40 -0.34
CA THR A 127 8.81 16.49 -0.32
C THR A 127 9.44 15.14 -0.65
N SER A 128 8.85 14.04 -0.19
CA SER A 128 9.30 12.69 -0.53
C SER A 128 9.15 12.38 -2.02
N LEU A 129 8.04 12.80 -2.64
CA LEU A 129 7.85 12.63 -4.07
C LEU A 129 8.89 13.41 -4.86
N LEU A 130 9.11 14.67 -4.51
CA LEU A 130 10.11 15.51 -5.18
C LEU A 130 11.53 14.95 -5.03
N SER A 131 11.90 14.52 -3.82
CA SER A 131 13.23 13.92 -3.57
C SER A 131 13.39 12.59 -4.28
N SER A 132 12.35 11.73 -4.29
CA SER A 132 12.37 10.46 -5.01
C SER A 132 12.45 10.66 -6.52
N TRP A 133 11.78 11.69 -7.05
CA TRP A 133 11.88 12.07 -8.45
C TRP A 133 13.29 12.55 -8.82
N LEU A 134 13.95 13.34 -7.98
CA LEU A 134 15.34 13.74 -8.20
C LEU A 134 16.29 12.53 -8.18
N VAL A 135 16.10 11.60 -7.24
CA VAL A 135 16.87 10.36 -7.21
C VAL A 135 16.62 9.52 -8.45
N TRP A 136 15.36 9.41 -8.89
CA TRP A 136 15.00 8.76 -10.15
C TRP A 136 15.72 9.40 -11.33
N HIS A 137 15.64 10.74 -11.46
CA HIS A 137 16.29 11.47 -12.55
C HIS A 137 17.81 11.18 -12.62
N ILE A 138 18.47 11.20 -11.48
CA ILE A 138 19.92 10.93 -11.42
C ILE A 138 20.23 9.46 -11.77
N LEU A 139 19.54 8.51 -11.12
CA LEU A 139 19.85 7.09 -11.27
C LEU A 139 19.40 6.53 -12.63
N ALA A 140 18.18 6.85 -13.06
CA ALA A 140 17.65 6.33 -14.32
C ALA A 140 18.42 6.86 -15.53
N ASN A 141 18.94 8.08 -15.46
CA ASN A 141 19.71 8.70 -16.52
C ASN A 141 21.22 8.41 -16.43
N ALA A 142 21.75 7.89 -15.30
CA ALA A 142 23.18 7.61 -15.09
C ALA A 142 23.75 6.47 -15.93
N GLY A 143 22.99 5.74 -16.68
CA GLY A 143 23.46 4.65 -17.55
C GLY A 143 22.87 4.72 -18.95
N GLN A 144 22.20 5.80 -19.27
CA GLN A 144 21.55 5.98 -20.56
C GLN A 144 22.51 6.60 -21.59
N TYR A 145 22.25 6.31 -22.88
CA TYR A 145 23.00 6.89 -24.00
C TYR A 145 22.82 8.42 -24.14
N TYR A 146 21.84 9.01 -23.43
CA TYR A 146 21.63 10.44 -23.41
C TYR A 146 22.39 11.10 -22.25
N PRO A 147 22.90 12.31 -22.41
CA PRO A 147 23.46 13.05 -21.28
C PRO A 147 22.40 13.16 -20.17
N PRO A 148 22.74 12.83 -18.92
CA PRO A 148 21.76 12.73 -17.83
C PRO A 148 21.03 14.04 -17.52
N PHE A 149 21.44 15.16 -18.08
CA PHE A 149 20.81 16.48 -17.91
C PHE A 149 20.30 17.06 -19.24
N SER A 150 19.96 16.20 -20.21
CA SER A 150 19.35 16.68 -21.46
C SER A 150 17.91 17.19 -21.21
N ILE A 151 17.46 18.12 -22.04
CA ILE A 151 16.08 18.64 -21.95
C ILE A 151 15.07 17.51 -22.20
N GLU A 152 15.38 16.59 -23.10
CA GLU A 152 14.54 15.43 -23.40
C GLU A 152 14.38 14.54 -22.17
N ALA A 153 15.47 14.21 -21.47
CA ALA A 153 15.43 13.43 -20.24
C ALA A 153 14.59 14.12 -19.16
N LEU A 154 14.75 15.44 -19.01
CA LEU A 154 13.96 16.23 -18.06
C LEU A 154 12.46 16.20 -18.40
N VAL A 155 12.08 16.36 -19.67
CA VAL A 155 10.67 16.30 -20.10
C VAL A 155 10.05 14.93 -19.81
N PHE A 156 10.78 13.84 -20.03
CA PHE A 156 10.31 12.49 -19.67
C PHE A 156 10.10 12.35 -18.17
N ASP A 157 11.03 12.83 -17.36
CA ASP A 157 10.96 12.67 -15.91
C ASP A 157 9.94 13.62 -15.26
N VAL A 158 9.67 14.79 -15.85
CA VAL A 158 8.56 15.66 -15.40
C VAL A 158 7.20 14.97 -15.54
N ARG A 159 6.99 14.15 -16.58
CA ARG A 159 5.76 13.34 -16.71
C ARG A 159 5.62 12.37 -15.53
N LEU A 160 6.71 11.73 -15.11
CA LEU A 160 6.74 10.86 -13.94
C LEU A 160 6.40 11.64 -12.65
N LEU A 161 6.92 12.85 -12.49
CA LEU A 161 6.59 13.71 -11.35
C LEU A 161 5.10 14.08 -11.34
N VAL A 162 4.55 14.48 -12.49
CA VAL A 162 3.13 14.87 -12.63
C VAL A 162 2.21 13.68 -12.35
N SER A 163 2.51 12.50 -12.90
CA SER A 163 1.71 11.29 -12.63
C SER A 163 1.79 10.87 -11.16
N GLY A 164 2.98 10.93 -10.56
CA GLY A 164 3.18 10.67 -9.13
C GLY A 164 2.44 11.69 -8.24
N LEU A 165 2.45 12.96 -8.62
CA LEU A 165 1.69 14.01 -7.92
C LEU A 165 0.18 13.74 -7.99
N GLY A 166 -0.33 13.33 -9.15
CA GLY A 166 -1.73 12.93 -9.31
C GLY A 166 -2.14 11.83 -8.32
N VAL A 167 -1.29 10.81 -8.13
CA VAL A 167 -1.53 9.73 -7.15
C VAL A 167 -1.54 10.25 -5.71
N VAL A 168 -0.59 11.10 -5.34
CA VAL A 168 -0.51 11.68 -3.99
C VAL A 168 -1.73 12.56 -3.69
N VAL A 169 -2.14 13.41 -4.65
CA VAL A 169 -3.33 14.26 -4.51
C VAL A 169 -4.61 13.41 -4.42
N LEU A 170 -4.74 12.39 -5.27
CA LEU A 170 -5.88 11.46 -5.22
C LEU A 170 -5.96 10.77 -3.86
N TYR A 171 -4.84 10.32 -3.32
CA TYR A 171 -4.78 9.75 -1.97
C TYR A 171 -5.30 10.74 -0.91
N ASP A 172 -4.89 12.00 -0.96
CA ASP A 172 -5.35 13.02 0.00
C ASP A 172 -6.84 13.31 -0.12
N ILE A 173 -7.37 13.37 -1.34
CA ILE A 173 -8.80 13.53 -1.59
C ILE A 173 -9.59 12.35 -0.99
N VAL A 174 -9.15 11.12 -1.27
CA VAL A 174 -9.82 9.92 -0.74
C VAL A 174 -9.78 9.89 0.79
N GLN A 175 -8.65 10.21 1.41
CA GLN A 175 -8.53 10.27 2.87
C GLN A 175 -9.47 11.32 3.47
N LYS A 176 -9.58 12.49 2.83
CA LYS A 176 -10.47 13.57 3.26
C LYS A 176 -11.95 13.17 3.14
N LEU A 177 -12.34 12.51 2.05
CA LEU A 177 -13.71 12.01 1.86
C LEU A 177 -14.09 10.94 2.88
N LEU A 178 -13.18 10.00 3.15
CA LEU A 178 -13.40 8.95 4.15
C LEU A 178 -13.52 9.52 5.56
N SER A 179 -12.71 10.53 5.91
CA SER A 179 -12.79 11.19 7.22
C SER A 179 -14.10 11.98 7.40
N PHE A 180 -14.60 12.60 6.34
CA PHE A 180 -15.87 13.34 6.36
C PHE A 180 -17.08 12.42 6.61
N ASN A 181 -17.13 11.28 5.93
CA ASN A 181 -18.22 10.30 6.13
C ASN A 181 -18.24 9.70 7.54
N PHE A 182 -17.09 9.62 8.21
CA PHE A 182 -17.02 9.10 9.58
C PHE A 182 -17.54 10.10 10.64
N GLN A 183 -17.47 11.40 10.36
CA GLN A 183 -18.01 12.44 11.25
C GLN A 183 -19.52 12.60 11.12
N TYR A 184 -20.09 12.31 9.96
CA TYR A 184 -21.52 12.47 9.71
C TYR A 184 -22.38 11.31 10.28
N ASN A 185 -21.75 10.15 10.57
CA ASN A 185 -22.43 8.97 11.13
C ASN A 185 -22.26 8.81 12.66
N LYS A 186 -21.81 9.86 13.36
CA LYS A 186 -21.84 9.97 14.83
C LYS A 186 -22.92 10.90 15.27
#